data_30790165fed2f676b4f4cddbd6ece7ab
#
_entry.id   30790165fed2f676b4f4cddbd6ece7ab
#
_cell.length_a   1.000
_cell.length_b   1.000
_cell.length_c   1.000
_cell.angle_alpha   90.00
_cell.angle_beta   90.00
_cell.angle_gamma   90.00
#
_symmetry.space_group_name_H-M   'P 1'
#
loop_
_entity.id
_entity.type
_entity.pdbx_description
1 polymer ?
#
loop_
_entity_poly.entity_id
_entity_poly.type
_entity_poly.pdbx_seq_one_letter_code
_entity_poly.pdbx_strand_id
1 'polypeptide(L)'
;LLLAVVMVLSLAACGSEAPAPAPTEAPAEQPAETPAEQPAEEPTAEPVEEYTGPDTFSMIANFDITTLDYVYNNKSSNGDYVNNFVEGLLTQDNHGKLVPGMASEWSCNDDASEWYFTIRDDAVWSTSAGEEYDAVTAEDFVTGLKHAVDSKSETLGLVADLIVGLREYSDGTGKWEDVGIKADGNQLTYTLTGPCGYFDGMTTYTILWPINAEFLESKGSDFGAVEPDSILYNGCYILSSLVPAQEVRFDANPNYYDAKNVFVQHVVVTYSDGKDPAQNFNMFVNGEVTSTTVNQSL
;
A
#
# COMPACT_ATOMS: atom_id res chain seq x y z
N LEU A 1 50.35 -11.15 11.72
CA LEU A 1 51.18 -11.87 10.73
C LEU A 1 50.53 -11.65 9.37
N LEU A 2 50.98 -10.69 8.65
CA LEU A 2 51.71 -10.58 7.39
C LEU A 2 51.32 -11.64 6.32
N LEU A 3 50.73 -11.22 5.23
CA LEU A 3 51.39 -11.27 3.91
C LEU A 3 50.65 -10.39 2.90
N ALA A 4 51.35 -9.34 2.49
CA ALA A 4 51.11 -8.61 1.26
C ALA A 4 51.82 -9.34 0.11
N VAL A 5 51.22 -9.41 -1.08
CA VAL A 5 51.98 -9.60 -2.33
C VAL A 5 51.39 -8.73 -3.44
N VAL A 6 52.23 -7.89 -3.91
CA VAL A 6 52.30 -6.99 -5.07
C VAL A 6 52.50 -7.78 -6.36
N MET A 7 51.94 -7.29 -7.48
CA MET A 7 52.49 -7.38 -8.84
C MET A 7 51.73 -6.41 -9.73
N VAL A 8 52.19 -5.33 -10.12
CA VAL A 8 53.22 -4.68 -10.95
C VAL A 8 53.27 -5.18 -12.42
N LEU A 9 52.82 -4.27 -13.29
CA LEU A 9 53.30 -3.85 -14.62
C LEU A 9 53.81 -4.87 -15.62
N SER A 10 53.29 -4.78 -16.84
CA SER A 10 54.13 -4.74 -18.04
C SER A 10 53.55 -3.86 -19.16
N LEU A 11 54.26 -2.78 -19.44
CA LEU A 11 54.23 -1.99 -20.67
C LEU A 11 55.14 -2.67 -21.72
N ALA A 12 54.72 -2.63 -23.00
CA ALA A 12 55.55 -2.44 -24.19
C ALA A 12 54.62 -2.43 -25.42
N ALA A 13 54.38 -1.38 -26.16
CA ALA A 13 55.20 -0.55 -27.02
C ALA A 13 55.41 -1.11 -28.43
N CYS A 14 55.25 -0.17 -29.40
CA CYS A 14 55.54 -0.17 -30.83
C CYS A 14 54.38 -0.66 -31.72
N GLY A 15 53.73 0.12 -32.57
CA GLY A 15 54.26 1.21 -33.42
C GLY A 15 54.23 0.76 -34.87
N SER A 16 53.24 1.22 -35.66
CA SER A 16 53.46 1.57 -37.07
C SER A 16 52.19 2.27 -37.60
N GLU A 17 52.35 3.51 -38.03
CA GLU A 17 51.38 4.27 -38.82
C GLU A 17 51.20 3.60 -40.17
N ALA A 18 49.93 3.49 -40.59
CA ALA A 18 49.56 3.27 -41.98
C ALA A 18 48.65 4.44 -42.42
N PRO A 19 48.71 4.94 -43.65
CA PRO A 19 48.14 6.22 -44.07
C PRO A 19 46.62 6.14 -44.20
N ALA A 20 45.97 7.28 -43.89
CA ALA A 20 44.54 7.49 -43.99
C ALA A 20 43.99 7.31 -45.42
N PRO A 21 42.88 6.66 -45.64
CA PRO A 21 42.17 6.70 -46.89
C PRO A 21 41.37 8.00 -47.04
N ALA A 22 41.29 8.49 -48.27
CA ALA A 22 40.58 9.70 -48.71
C ALA A 22 39.06 9.64 -48.41
N PRO A 23 38.40 10.78 -48.24
CA PRO A 23 36.98 10.85 -47.92
C PRO A 23 36.11 10.35 -49.09
N THR A 24 35.29 9.36 -48.84
CA THR A 24 34.25 8.89 -49.71
C THR A 24 33.01 9.77 -49.46
N GLU A 25 32.46 10.35 -50.53
CA GLU A 25 31.22 11.13 -50.54
C GLU A 25 30.07 10.32 -49.94
N ALA A 26 29.35 10.95 -49.01
CA ALA A 26 28.12 10.41 -48.40
C ALA A 26 26.98 10.34 -49.45
N PRO A 27 26.22 9.26 -49.47
CA PRO A 27 24.97 9.22 -50.21
C PRO A 27 23.94 10.15 -49.58
N ALA A 28 23.18 10.85 -50.43
CA ALA A 28 22.10 11.73 -50.05
C ALA A 28 21.06 11.01 -49.15
N GLU A 29 20.71 11.64 -48.04
CA GLU A 29 19.63 11.22 -47.15
C GLU A 29 18.31 11.33 -47.91
N GLN A 30 17.60 10.20 -48.05
CA GLN A 30 16.18 10.18 -48.36
C GLN A 30 15.40 10.60 -47.10
N PRO A 31 14.32 11.37 -47.22
CA PRO A 31 13.46 11.72 -46.09
C PRO A 31 12.88 10.45 -45.49
N ALA A 32 13.10 10.27 -44.16
CA ALA A 32 12.45 9.20 -43.38
C ALA A 32 10.93 9.43 -43.38
N GLU A 33 10.19 8.48 -43.93
CA GLU A 33 8.75 8.41 -43.74
C GLU A 33 8.45 8.19 -42.25
N THR A 34 7.69 9.08 -41.67
CA THR A 34 7.15 8.96 -40.33
C THR A 34 6.29 7.69 -40.26
N PRO A 35 6.53 6.76 -39.34
CA PRO A 35 5.62 5.62 -39.13
C PRO A 35 4.24 6.18 -38.73
N ALA A 36 3.21 5.78 -39.46
CA ALA A 36 1.84 6.02 -39.04
C ALA A 36 1.60 5.38 -37.66
N GLU A 37 1.17 6.18 -36.69
CA GLU A 37 0.64 5.69 -35.42
C GLU A 37 -0.49 4.70 -35.71
N GLN A 38 -0.26 3.43 -35.38
CA GLN A 38 -1.36 2.47 -35.27
C GLN A 38 -2.25 2.93 -34.11
N PRO A 39 -3.58 2.95 -34.28
CA PRO A 39 -4.46 3.17 -33.14
C PRO A 39 -4.17 2.11 -32.08
N ALA A 40 -3.94 2.54 -30.83
CA ALA A 40 -3.86 1.64 -29.69
C ALA A 40 -5.15 0.82 -29.66
N GLU A 41 -5.02 -0.49 -29.78
CA GLU A 41 -6.13 -1.40 -29.51
C GLU A 41 -6.56 -1.18 -28.05
N GLU A 42 -7.82 -0.79 -27.87
CA GLU A 42 -8.44 -0.78 -26.54
C GLU A 42 -8.25 -2.18 -25.92
N PRO A 43 -7.81 -2.27 -24.65
CA PRO A 43 -7.66 -3.56 -23.98
C PRO A 43 -9.03 -4.25 -23.98
N THR A 44 -9.14 -5.32 -24.76
CA THR A 44 -10.30 -6.21 -24.73
C THR A 44 -10.35 -6.78 -23.31
N ALA A 45 -11.37 -6.43 -22.54
CA ALA A 45 -11.59 -7.01 -21.22
C ALA A 45 -11.64 -8.53 -21.38
N GLU A 46 -10.72 -9.23 -20.72
CA GLU A 46 -10.77 -10.68 -20.65
C GLU A 46 -12.12 -11.11 -20.06
N PRO A 47 -12.75 -12.19 -20.54
CA PRO A 47 -13.99 -12.68 -19.95
C PRO A 47 -13.73 -12.96 -18.47
N VAL A 48 -14.47 -12.32 -17.58
CA VAL A 48 -14.44 -12.62 -16.14
C VAL A 48 -14.93 -14.06 -16.00
N GLU A 49 -14.04 -14.98 -15.64
CA GLU A 49 -14.43 -16.36 -15.33
C GLU A 49 -15.39 -16.29 -14.14
N GLU A 50 -16.55 -16.96 -14.25
CA GLU A 50 -17.53 -17.02 -13.16
C GLU A 50 -16.88 -17.73 -11.96
N TYR A 51 -16.74 -17.01 -10.84
CA TYR A 51 -16.18 -17.59 -9.62
C TYR A 51 -17.09 -18.72 -9.10
N THR A 52 -16.54 -19.92 -9.00
CA THR A 52 -17.24 -21.12 -8.53
C THR A 52 -16.71 -21.64 -7.20
N GLY A 53 -15.81 -20.87 -6.55
CA GLY A 53 -15.24 -21.20 -5.24
C GLY A 53 -16.21 -20.99 -4.07
N PRO A 54 -15.78 -21.30 -2.85
CA PRO A 54 -16.56 -21.04 -1.65
C PRO A 54 -16.69 -19.51 -1.41
N ASP A 55 -17.85 -19.08 -0.92
CA ASP A 55 -18.09 -17.70 -0.51
C ASP A 55 -17.44 -17.33 0.84
N THR A 56 -16.97 -18.33 1.59
CA THR A 56 -16.37 -18.19 2.90
C THR A 56 -14.95 -18.76 2.92
N PHE A 57 -13.99 -17.93 3.34
CA PHE A 57 -12.64 -18.34 3.65
C PHE A 57 -12.46 -18.38 5.17
N SER A 58 -11.94 -19.49 5.70
CA SER A 58 -11.68 -19.60 7.14
C SER A 58 -10.28 -20.10 7.43
N MET A 59 -9.65 -19.50 8.43
CA MET A 59 -8.29 -19.80 8.86
C MET A 59 -8.12 -19.72 10.38
N ILE A 60 -6.95 -20.15 10.87
CA ILE A 60 -6.61 -20.07 12.27
C ILE A 60 -5.42 -19.12 12.43
N ALA A 61 -5.49 -18.23 13.41
CA ALA A 61 -4.41 -17.37 13.82
C ALA A 61 -4.08 -17.57 15.30
N ASN A 62 -2.81 -17.33 15.67
CA ASN A 62 -2.31 -17.42 17.03
C ASN A 62 -1.99 -16.06 17.66
N PHE A 63 -2.48 -14.99 17.05
CA PHE A 63 -2.33 -13.63 17.53
C PHE A 63 -3.69 -12.92 17.49
N ASP A 64 -3.82 -11.91 18.31
CA ASP A 64 -5.05 -11.12 18.46
C ASP A 64 -4.81 -9.68 18.02
N ILE A 65 -5.88 -9.01 17.61
CA ILE A 65 -5.85 -7.57 17.31
C ILE A 65 -5.64 -6.82 18.62
N THR A 66 -4.68 -5.90 18.65
CA THR A 66 -4.37 -5.10 19.85
C THR A 66 -4.78 -3.65 19.71
N THR A 67 -5.00 -3.17 18.49
CA THR A 67 -5.54 -1.86 18.14
C THR A 67 -6.03 -1.89 16.70
N LEU A 68 -7.02 -1.08 16.38
CA LEU A 68 -7.47 -0.79 15.02
C LEU A 68 -6.97 0.59 14.54
N ASP A 69 -6.22 1.35 15.36
CA ASP A 69 -5.51 2.55 14.88
C ASP A 69 -4.34 2.14 13.98
N TYR A 70 -4.62 2.05 12.70
CA TYR A 70 -3.74 1.51 11.68
C TYR A 70 -2.57 2.43 11.32
N VAL A 71 -2.67 3.73 11.57
CA VAL A 71 -1.57 4.66 11.32
C VAL A 71 -0.59 4.75 12.50
N TYR A 72 -1.01 4.28 13.69
CA TYR A 72 -0.21 4.30 14.91
C TYR A 72 0.75 3.11 15.01
N ASN A 73 0.31 1.91 14.64
CA ASN A 73 0.89 0.65 15.06
C ASN A 73 1.82 0.03 14.01
N ASN A 74 2.92 -0.60 14.46
CA ASN A 74 3.90 -1.28 13.60
C ASN A 74 3.83 -2.81 13.62
N LYS A 75 2.87 -3.41 14.34
CA LYS A 75 2.76 -4.87 14.44
C LYS A 75 2.20 -5.45 13.14
N SER A 76 2.97 -6.30 12.48
CA SER A 76 2.53 -7.01 11.27
C SER A 76 1.24 -7.80 11.49
N SER A 77 1.05 -8.37 12.68
CA SER A 77 -0.17 -9.09 13.03
C SER A 77 -1.45 -8.24 12.94
N ASN A 78 -1.37 -6.94 13.28
CA ASN A 78 -2.50 -6.03 13.05
C ASN A 78 -2.64 -5.66 11.56
N GLY A 79 -1.51 -5.51 10.86
CA GLY A 79 -1.48 -5.22 9.43
C GLY A 79 -2.18 -6.30 8.61
N ASP A 80 -2.01 -7.57 8.96
CA ASP A 80 -2.66 -8.70 8.29
C ASP A 80 -4.20 -8.60 8.30
N TYR A 81 -4.77 -7.92 9.30
CA TYR A 81 -6.21 -7.64 9.36
C TYR A 81 -6.57 -6.31 8.69
N VAL A 82 -5.89 -5.23 9.07
CA VAL A 82 -6.24 -3.86 8.66
C VAL A 82 -6.14 -3.66 7.15
N ASN A 83 -5.19 -4.32 6.48
CA ASN A 83 -5.04 -4.29 5.02
C ASN A 83 -6.28 -4.78 4.26
N ASN A 84 -7.23 -5.40 4.93
CA ASN A 84 -8.51 -5.79 4.35
C ASN A 84 -9.60 -4.73 4.56
N PHE A 85 -9.40 -3.82 5.53
CA PHE A 85 -10.42 -2.86 5.98
C PHE A 85 -10.23 -1.48 5.40
N VAL A 86 -8.97 -1.06 5.26
CA VAL A 86 -8.59 0.26 4.78
C VAL A 86 -7.61 0.11 3.64
N GLU A 87 -7.76 0.94 2.64
CA GLU A 87 -6.89 1.00 1.46
C GLU A 87 -6.27 2.38 1.34
N GLY A 88 -4.98 2.42 0.99
CA GLY A 88 -4.20 3.62 0.79
C GLY A 88 -4.32 4.18 -0.63
N LEU A 89 -3.43 5.12 -0.99
CA LEU A 89 -3.39 5.72 -2.32
C LEU A 89 -3.20 4.67 -3.41
N LEU A 90 -2.23 3.80 -3.22
CA LEU A 90 -1.90 2.70 -4.14
C LEU A 90 -1.92 1.37 -3.40
N THR A 91 -2.17 0.31 -4.15
CA THR A 91 -2.10 -1.06 -3.67
C THR A 91 -1.20 -1.90 -4.58
N GLN A 92 -1.04 -3.18 -4.30
CA GLN A 92 -0.25 -4.09 -5.12
C GLN A 92 -1.12 -5.21 -5.66
N ASP A 93 -0.93 -5.54 -6.94
CA ASP A 93 -1.53 -6.73 -7.52
C ASP A 93 -0.84 -8.01 -7.01
N ASN A 94 -1.33 -9.17 -7.45
CA ASN A 94 -0.79 -10.48 -7.07
C ASN A 94 0.65 -10.76 -7.57
N HIS A 95 1.23 -9.84 -8.34
CA HIS A 95 2.63 -9.88 -8.80
C HIS A 95 3.50 -8.84 -8.09
N GLY A 96 2.95 -8.07 -7.16
CA GLY A 96 3.64 -6.99 -6.45
C GLY A 96 3.82 -5.70 -7.27
N LYS A 97 3.09 -5.56 -8.38
CA LYS A 97 3.07 -4.32 -9.15
C LYS A 97 2.12 -3.33 -8.50
N LEU A 98 2.56 -2.06 -8.39
CA LEU A 98 1.69 -0.97 -7.93
C LEU A 98 0.54 -0.77 -8.92
N VAL A 99 -0.65 -0.68 -8.37
CA VAL A 99 -1.90 -0.43 -9.08
C VAL A 99 -2.72 0.63 -8.34
N PRO A 100 -3.69 1.29 -9.00
CA PRO A 100 -4.60 2.22 -8.35
C PRO A 100 -5.31 1.62 -7.13
N GLY A 101 -5.29 2.35 -6.02
CA GLY A 101 -6.14 2.16 -4.85
C GLY A 101 -7.13 3.31 -4.75
N MET A 102 -7.04 4.13 -3.66
CA MET A 102 -7.82 5.35 -3.52
C MET A 102 -7.39 6.44 -4.51
N ALA A 103 -6.16 6.41 -5.02
CA ALA A 103 -5.75 7.25 -6.14
C ALA A 103 -6.01 6.55 -7.47
N SER A 104 -6.78 7.18 -8.38
CA SER A 104 -7.02 6.70 -9.74
C SER A 104 -5.82 6.95 -10.66
N GLU A 105 -5.06 8.02 -10.40
CA GLU A 105 -3.88 8.42 -11.16
C GLU A 105 -2.81 8.98 -10.22
N TRP A 106 -1.55 8.81 -10.59
CA TRP A 106 -0.43 9.43 -9.88
C TRP A 106 0.72 9.76 -10.82
N SER A 107 1.52 10.75 -10.43
CA SER A 107 2.73 11.17 -11.14
C SER A 107 3.68 11.89 -10.20
N CYS A 108 4.88 12.20 -10.67
CA CYS A 108 5.82 13.06 -9.97
C CYS A 108 6.42 14.10 -10.93
N ASN A 109 7.09 15.11 -10.35
CA ASN A 109 7.90 16.06 -11.12
C ASN A 109 9.19 15.40 -11.63
N ASP A 110 10.00 16.14 -12.42
CA ASP A 110 11.17 15.61 -13.13
C ASP A 110 12.23 14.96 -12.22
N ASP A 111 12.36 15.41 -10.97
CA ASP A 111 13.34 14.90 -10.02
C ASP A 111 12.72 14.04 -8.91
N ALA A 112 11.42 13.76 -8.98
CA ALA A 112 10.66 13.00 -7.98
C ALA A 112 10.74 13.59 -6.55
N SER A 113 10.85 14.91 -6.43
CA SER A 113 10.74 15.63 -5.16
C SER A 113 9.31 16.10 -4.84
N GLU A 114 8.41 16.07 -5.82
CA GLU A 114 6.98 16.32 -5.64
C GLU A 114 6.18 15.20 -6.30
N TRP A 115 5.16 14.71 -5.57
CA TRP A 115 4.28 13.65 -6.01
C TRP A 115 2.83 14.10 -5.97
N TYR A 116 2.07 13.74 -7.01
CA TYR A 116 0.70 14.14 -7.23
C TYR A 116 -0.17 12.91 -7.35
N PHE A 117 -1.29 12.90 -6.63
CA PHE A 117 -2.27 11.82 -6.64
C PHE A 117 -3.65 12.39 -6.87
N THR A 118 -4.42 11.79 -7.78
CA THR A 118 -5.82 12.14 -8.01
C THR A 118 -6.70 11.13 -7.29
N ILE A 119 -7.38 11.55 -6.25
CA ILE A 119 -8.31 10.69 -5.50
C ILE A 119 -9.51 10.40 -6.39
N ARG A 120 -9.94 9.14 -6.42
CA ARG A 120 -11.10 8.69 -7.17
C ARG A 120 -12.39 9.25 -6.57
N ASP A 121 -13.41 9.43 -7.38
CA ASP A 121 -14.68 10.02 -6.99
C ASP A 121 -15.76 8.98 -6.63
N ASP A 122 -15.47 7.70 -6.80
CA ASP A 122 -16.35 6.56 -6.51
C ASP A 122 -15.96 5.79 -5.22
N ALA A 123 -15.01 6.31 -4.44
CA ALA A 123 -14.63 5.73 -3.15
C ALA A 123 -15.40 6.40 -2.01
N VAL A 124 -15.94 5.57 -1.12
CA VAL A 124 -16.68 6.02 0.05
C VAL A 124 -16.20 5.31 1.33
N TRP A 125 -16.36 5.99 2.45
CA TRP A 125 -16.25 5.39 3.76
C TRP A 125 -17.53 4.64 4.13
N SER A 126 -17.37 3.47 4.72
CA SER A 126 -18.46 2.64 5.24
C SER A 126 -18.36 2.50 6.76
N THR A 127 -19.50 2.38 7.42
CA THR A 127 -19.57 1.99 8.83
C THR A 127 -19.38 0.49 9.00
N SER A 128 -19.19 0.01 10.23
CA SER A 128 -19.15 -1.43 10.56
C SER A 128 -20.45 -2.17 10.22
N ALA A 129 -21.56 -1.45 10.03
CA ALA A 129 -22.84 -2.01 9.59
C ALA A 129 -22.98 -2.08 8.05
N GLY A 130 -21.98 -1.61 7.28
CA GLY A 130 -22.03 -1.58 5.82
C GLY A 130 -22.84 -0.41 5.26
N GLU A 131 -23.12 0.59 6.05
CA GLU A 131 -23.79 1.81 5.61
C GLU A 131 -22.74 2.78 5.06
N GLU A 132 -23.06 3.45 3.95
CA GLU A 132 -22.24 4.55 3.43
C GLU A 132 -22.19 5.69 4.45
N TYR A 133 -20.99 6.21 4.73
CA TYR A 133 -20.80 7.29 5.69
C TYR A 133 -20.48 8.61 4.99
N ASP A 134 -19.42 8.67 4.17
CA ASP A 134 -18.97 9.86 3.45
C ASP A 134 -18.06 9.45 2.29
N ALA A 135 -17.78 10.39 1.36
CA ALA A 135 -16.79 10.19 0.32
C ALA A 135 -15.36 10.13 0.90
N VAL A 136 -14.48 9.33 0.30
CA VAL A 136 -13.04 9.40 0.57
C VAL A 136 -12.45 10.60 -0.18
N THR A 137 -11.73 11.46 0.51
CA THR A 137 -11.19 12.71 -0.05
C THR A 137 -9.68 12.82 0.12
N ALA A 138 -9.05 13.76 -0.61
CA ALA A 138 -7.63 14.05 -0.43
C ALA A 138 -7.32 14.57 1.00
N GLU A 139 -8.28 15.26 1.64
CA GLU A 139 -8.13 15.77 3.01
C GLU A 139 -8.04 14.64 4.05
N ASP A 140 -8.63 13.47 3.77
CA ASP A 140 -8.54 12.32 4.67
C ASP A 140 -7.09 11.82 4.80
N PHE A 141 -6.28 11.94 3.75
CA PHE A 141 -4.85 11.61 3.78
C PHE A 141 -4.04 12.64 4.58
N VAL A 142 -4.40 13.92 4.49
CA VAL A 142 -3.82 14.98 5.33
C VAL A 142 -4.14 14.73 6.80
N THR A 143 -5.38 14.36 7.09
CA THR A 143 -5.85 14.00 8.44
C THR A 143 -5.13 12.76 8.97
N GLY A 144 -4.99 11.71 8.16
CA GLY A 144 -4.31 10.47 8.54
C GLY A 144 -2.86 10.70 8.93
N LEU A 145 -2.11 11.44 8.09
CA LEU A 145 -0.71 11.76 8.41
C LEU A 145 -0.59 12.64 9.66
N LYS A 146 -1.49 13.63 9.83
CA LYS A 146 -1.51 14.47 11.03
C LYS A 146 -1.78 13.63 12.27
N HIS A 147 -2.77 12.76 12.25
CA HIS A 147 -3.09 11.86 13.36
C HIS A 147 -1.90 10.94 13.69
N ALA A 148 -1.21 10.40 12.68
CA ALA A 148 -0.02 9.57 12.89
C ALA A 148 1.07 10.31 13.67
N VAL A 149 1.30 11.61 13.40
CA VAL A 149 2.27 12.42 14.15
C VAL A 149 1.77 12.74 15.55
N ASP A 150 0.52 13.22 15.68
CA ASP A 150 -0.06 13.65 16.95
C ASP A 150 -0.19 12.48 17.94
N SER A 151 -0.50 11.27 17.47
CA SER A 151 -0.55 10.04 18.25
C SER A 151 0.83 9.43 18.52
N LYS A 152 1.90 9.96 17.93
CA LYS A 152 3.27 9.44 18.00
C LYS A 152 3.40 8.02 17.44
N SER A 153 2.97 7.87 16.20
CA SER A 153 3.05 6.62 15.46
C SER A 153 4.40 5.93 15.61
N GLU A 154 4.38 4.63 15.87
CA GLU A 154 5.57 3.79 15.97
C GLU A 154 6.33 3.68 14.64
N THR A 155 5.67 4.02 13.52
CA THR A 155 6.24 3.97 12.16
C THR A 155 6.63 5.36 11.63
N LEU A 156 6.50 6.41 12.42
CA LEU A 156 6.77 7.80 11.99
C LEU A 156 8.18 7.96 11.40
N GLY A 157 9.17 7.21 11.88
CA GLY A 157 10.54 7.23 11.37
C GLY A 157 10.67 6.87 9.87
N LEU A 158 9.66 6.23 9.26
CA LEU A 158 9.67 5.90 7.84
C LEU A 158 9.51 7.14 6.94
N VAL A 159 8.81 8.17 7.41
CA VAL A 159 8.40 9.32 6.59
C VAL A 159 8.84 10.67 7.15
N ALA A 160 9.21 10.74 8.44
CA ALA A 160 9.48 12.01 9.13
C ALA A 160 10.59 12.86 8.49
N ASP A 161 11.66 12.22 7.99
CA ASP A 161 12.76 12.92 7.31
C ASP A 161 12.54 13.02 5.80
N LEU A 162 11.50 12.36 5.28
CA LEU A 162 11.23 12.30 3.85
C LEU A 162 10.28 13.43 3.40
N ILE A 163 9.27 13.75 4.21
CA ILE A 163 8.27 14.79 3.89
C ILE A 163 8.73 16.12 4.51
N VAL A 164 8.72 17.19 3.71
CA VAL A 164 9.09 18.53 4.14
C VAL A 164 8.35 18.94 5.42
N GLY A 165 9.05 19.49 6.41
CA GLY A 165 8.47 20.02 7.64
C GLY A 165 7.88 18.99 8.61
N LEU A 166 7.80 17.70 8.24
CA LEU A 166 7.17 16.67 9.08
C LEU A 166 8.00 16.41 10.34
N ARG A 167 9.33 16.35 10.21
CA ARG A 167 10.26 16.21 11.34
C ARG A 167 10.12 17.37 12.32
N GLU A 168 10.15 18.59 11.81
CA GLU A 168 10.05 19.81 12.61
C GLU A 168 8.70 19.89 13.35
N TYR A 169 7.61 19.49 12.70
CA TYR A 169 6.30 19.41 13.34
C TYR A 169 6.29 18.35 14.44
N SER A 170 6.80 17.16 14.16
CA SER A 170 6.90 16.07 15.14
C SER A 170 7.72 16.42 16.39
N ASP A 171 8.80 17.18 16.20
CA ASP A 171 9.69 17.62 17.28
C ASP A 171 9.16 18.88 18.01
N GLY A 172 8.01 19.42 17.59
CA GLY A 172 7.39 20.63 18.16
C GLY A 172 8.13 21.93 17.83
N THR A 173 9.00 21.93 16.81
CA THR A 173 9.78 23.09 16.36
C THR A 173 9.20 23.75 15.09
N GLY A 174 8.32 23.05 14.38
CA GLY A 174 7.60 23.49 13.19
C GLY A 174 6.09 23.58 13.40
N LYS A 175 5.37 23.97 12.35
CA LYS A 175 3.91 24.03 12.33
C LYS A 175 3.37 23.07 11.30
N TRP A 176 2.11 22.62 11.48
CA TRP A 176 1.47 21.73 10.53
C TRP A 176 1.33 22.35 9.13
N GLU A 177 1.07 23.65 9.06
CA GLU A 177 0.91 24.39 7.80
C GLU A 177 2.18 24.39 6.93
N ASP A 178 3.34 24.08 7.52
CA ASP A 178 4.64 23.98 6.82
C ASP A 178 4.93 22.56 6.33
N VAL A 179 4.09 21.58 6.68
CA VAL A 179 4.27 20.18 6.26
C VAL A 179 3.94 20.00 4.79
N GLY A 180 4.79 19.26 4.10
CA GLY A 180 4.73 19.00 2.66
C GLY A 180 3.64 18.01 2.24
N ILE A 181 2.43 18.13 2.77
CA ILE A 181 1.23 17.44 2.31
C ILE A 181 0.11 18.46 2.14
N LYS A 182 -0.60 18.43 1.00
CA LYS A 182 -1.69 19.36 0.71
C LYS A 182 -2.77 18.71 -0.12
N ALA A 183 -4.02 18.98 0.24
CA ALA A 183 -5.20 18.64 -0.54
C ALA A 183 -5.76 19.88 -1.25
N ASP A 184 -6.18 19.74 -2.50
CA ASP A 184 -6.91 20.75 -3.29
C ASP A 184 -7.96 20.04 -4.16
N GLY A 185 -9.21 20.03 -3.70
CA GLY A 185 -10.26 19.24 -4.29
C GLY A 185 -9.95 17.74 -4.17
N ASN A 186 -9.86 17.04 -5.29
CA ASN A 186 -9.49 15.63 -5.34
C ASN A 186 -7.97 15.41 -5.54
N GLN A 187 -7.18 16.48 -5.60
CA GLN A 187 -5.73 16.39 -5.77
C GLN A 187 -5.02 16.36 -4.42
N LEU A 188 -4.15 15.41 -4.23
CA LEU A 188 -3.25 15.30 -3.08
C LEU A 188 -1.81 15.49 -3.57
N THR A 189 -1.07 16.39 -2.94
CA THR A 189 0.33 16.66 -3.27
C THR A 189 1.22 16.38 -2.07
N TYR A 190 2.30 15.65 -2.30
CA TYR A 190 3.41 15.51 -1.34
C TYR A 190 4.63 16.25 -1.86
N THR A 191 5.25 17.08 -0.99
CA THR A 191 6.54 17.73 -1.23
C THR A 191 7.58 17.06 -0.32
N LEU A 192 8.61 16.51 -0.93
CA LEU A 192 9.65 15.76 -0.24
C LEU A 192 10.90 16.62 -0.01
N THR A 193 11.69 16.26 1.00
CA THR A 193 12.96 16.94 1.32
C THR A 193 14.03 16.78 0.24
N GLY A 194 13.84 15.86 -0.69
CA GLY A 194 14.71 15.61 -1.83
C GLY A 194 14.14 14.54 -2.76
N PRO A 195 14.83 14.23 -3.87
CA PRO A 195 14.40 13.23 -4.84
C PRO A 195 14.16 11.86 -4.21
N CYS A 196 12.96 11.28 -4.45
CA CYS A 196 12.58 9.95 -3.96
C CYS A 196 11.73 9.22 -5.01
N GLY A 197 12.39 8.50 -5.93
CA GLY A 197 11.74 7.81 -7.03
C GLY A 197 10.96 6.54 -6.64
N TYR A 198 10.88 6.21 -5.35
CA TYR A 198 10.12 5.07 -4.81
C TYR A 198 9.02 5.50 -3.84
N PHE A 199 8.68 6.79 -3.79
CA PHE A 199 7.68 7.31 -2.86
C PHE A 199 6.28 6.75 -3.14
N ASP A 200 5.95 6.46 -4.39
CA ASP A 200 4.72 5.76 -4.76
C ASP A 200 4.59 4.42 -4.02
N GLY A 201 5.66 3.63 -3.96
CA GLY A 201 5.71 2.41 -3.16
C GLY A 201 5.52 2.67 -1.65
N MET A 202 5.99 3.81 -1.13
CA MET A 202 5.79 4.18 0.28
C MET A 202 4.32 4.42 0.63
N THR A 203 3.49 4.82 -0.34
CA THR A 203 2.06 5.08 -0.10
C THR A 203 1.23 3.84 0.21
N THR A 204 1.80 2.65 0.05
CA THR A 204 1.18 1.39 0.48
C THR A 204 1.31 1.14 1.99
N TYR A 205 2.15 1.89 2.70
CA TYR A 205 2.29 1.76 4.16
C TYR A 205 1.19 2.50 4.91
N THR A 206 0.69 1.89 5.97
CA THR A 206 -0.45 2.38 6.76
C THR A 206 -0.28 3.78 7.33
N ILE A 207 0.96 4.22 7.58
CA ILE A 207 1.24 5.58 8.08
C ILE A 207 0.81 6.70 7.10
N LEU A 208 0.67 6.38 5.81
CA LEU A 208 0.21 7.31 4.76
C LEU A 208 -1.25 7.05 4.34
N TRP A 209 -2.01 6.27 5.12
CA TRP A 209 -3.38 5.95 4.81
C TRP A 209 -4.38 7.01 5.30
N PRO A 210 -5.56 7.08 4.68
CA PRO A 210 -6.53 8.12 4.97
C PRO A 210 -7.28 7.87 6.29
N ILE A 211 -7.71 8.95 6.94
CA ILE A 211 -8.65 8.93 8.08
C ILE A 211 -9.67 10.05 7.86
N ASN A 212 -10.96 9.75 7.97
CA ASN A 212 -12.00 10.76 7.92
C ASN A 212 -11.97 11.65 9.16
N ALA A 213 -11.87 12.96 8.96
CA ALA A 213 -11.65 13.94 10.04
C ALA A 213 -12.83 14.02 11.00
N GLU A 214 -14.06 14.04 10.49
CA GLU A 214 -15.29 14.13 11.31
C GLU A 214 -15.43 12.89 12.19
N PHE A 215 -15.19 11.72 11.62
CA PHE A 215 -15.22 10.47 12.36
C PHE A 215 -14.15 10.41 13.45
N LEU A 216 -12.89 10.80 13.13
CA LEU A 216 -11.80 10.88 14.10
C LEU A 216 -12.15 11.79 15.27
N GLU A 217 -12.70 12.98 14.99
CA GLU A 217 -13.14 13.93 16.02
C GLU A 217 -14.27 13.34 16.87
N SER A 218 -15.24 12.67 16.24
CA SER A 218 -16.38 12.06 16.92
C SER A 218 -15.99 10.94 17.88
N LYS A 219 -14.95 10.16 17.53
CA LYS A 219 -14.44 9.06 18.35
C LYS A 219 -13.43 9.55 19.41
N GLY A 220 -12.69 10.59 19.13
CA GLY A 220 -11.66 11.12 20.04
C GLY A 220 -10.69 10.02 20.49
N SER A 221 -10.57 9.76 21.79
CA SER A 221 -9.69 8.74 22.35
C SER A 221 -10.10 7.30 22.05
N ASP A 222 -11.32 7.08 21.56
CA ASP A 222 -11.84 5.75 21.26
C ASP A 222 -11.60 5.36 19.80
N PHE A 223 -11.02 6.25 18.98
CA PHE A 223 -10.57 5.91 17.63
C PHE A 223 -9.54 4.79 17.68
N GLY A 224 -9.74 3.75 16.88
CA GLY A 224 -8.85 2.60 16.82
C GLY A 224 -8.91 1.66 18.03
N ALA A 225 -9.90 1.81 18.93
CA ALA A 225 -10.19 0.80 19.95
C ALA A 225 -10.47 -0.57 19.29
N VAL A 226 -10.34 -1.65 20.05
CA VAL A 226 -10.56 -3.03 19.54
C VAL A 226 -12.07 -3.32 19.48
N GLU A 227 -12.77 -2.51 18.70
CA GLU A 227 -14.22 -2.54 18.50
C GLU A 227 -14.53 -2.21 17.02
N PRO A 228 -15.42 -2.94 16.33
CA PRO A 228 -15.68 -2.75 14.91
C PRO A 228 -16.12 -1.32 14.53
N ASP A 229 -16.82 -0.62 15.42
CA ASP A 229 -17.32 0.75 15.19
C ASP A 229 -16.30 1.84 15.55
N SER A 230 -15.06 1.49 15.89
CA SER A 230 -14.01 2.44 16.27
C SER A 230 -13.25 3.05 15.08
N ILE A 231 -13.43 2.49 13.88
CA ILE A 231 -12.88 2.97 12.61
C ILE A 231 -13.95 2.98 11.52
N LEU A 232 -13.67 3.65 10.41
CA LEU A 232 -14.40 3.51 9.14
C LEU A 232 -13.63 2.60 8.17
N TYR A 233 -14.33 2.14 7.16
CA TYR A 233 -13.90 1.13 6.21
C TYR A 233 -13.98 1.69 4.78
N ASN A 234 -12.90 1.66 4.02
CA ASN A 234 -12.90 1.97 2.59
C ASN A 234 -12.29 0.83 1.75
N GLY A 235 -11.82 -0.23 2.41
CA GLY A 235 -11.29 -1.43 1.78
C GLY A 235 -12.36 -2.43 1.39
N CYS A 236 -11.91 -3.59 0.87
CA CYS A 236 -12.80 -4.63 0.34
C CYS A 236 -13.61 -5.38 1.41
N TYR A 237 -13.28 -5.26 2.70
CA TYR A 237 -14.00 -5.88 3.80
C TYR A 237 -14.31 -4.91 4.92
N ILE A 238 -15.32 -5.27 5.69
CA ILE A 238 -15.73 -4.64 6.95
C ILE A 238 -15.49 -5.63 8.08
N LEU A 239 -14.94 -5.19 9.20
CA LEU A 239 -14.86 -5.98 10.43
C LEU A 239 -16.26 -6.06 11.04
N SER A 240 -16.96 -7.16 10.77
CA SER A 240 -18.36 -7.34 11.21
C SER A 240 -18.48 -7.91 12.62
N SER A 241 -17.45 -8.62 13.09
CA SER A 241 -17.40 -9.15 14.46
C SER A 241 -15.96 -9.29 14.95
N LEU A 242 -15.73 -8.97 16.21
CA LEU A 242 -14.48 -9.17 16.89
C LEU A 242 -14.74 -9.65 18.30
N VAL A 243 -14.37 -10.89 18.59
CA VAL A 243 -14.42 -11.49 19.92
C VAL A 243 -12.98 -11.84 20.33
N PRO A 244 -12.36 -11.05 21.22
CA PRO A 244 -10.95 -11.22 21.58
C PRO A 244 -10.64 -12.66 22.01
N ALA A 245 -9.51 -13.19 21.54
CA ALA A 245 -9.03 -14.55 21.76
C ALA A 245 -10.05 -15.66 21.38
N GLN A 246 -10.97 -15.37 20.46
CA GLN A 246 -11.94 -16.34 19.95
C GLN A 246 -12.06 -16.28 18.43
N GLU A 247 -12.63 -15.20 17.90
CA GLU A 247 -12.97 -15.09 16.49
C GLU A 247 -12.92 -13.63 16.00
N VAL A 248 -12.41 -13.44 14.80
CA VAL A 248 -12.53 -12.20 14.03
C VAL A 248 -13.22 -12.54 12.72
N ARG A 249 -14.24 -11.75 12.36
CA ARG A 249 -15.01 -11.94 11.14
C ARG A 249 -15.01 -10.69 10.28
N PHE A 250 -14.77 -10.87 8.99
CA PHE A 250 -14.90 -9.85 7.97
C PHE A 250 -16.03 -10.24 7.02
N ASP A 251 -16.82 -9.26 6.63
CA ASP A 251 -17.81 -9.41 5.57
C ASP A 251 -17.47 -8.45 4.43
N ALA A 252 -17.73 -8.85 3.18
CA ALA A 252 -17.44 -8.01 2.02
C ALA A 252 -18.12 -6.64 2.15
N ASN A 253 -17.37 -5.57 1.87
CA ASN A 253 -17.88 -4.20 1.92
C ASN A 253 -18.75 -3.93 0.69
N PRO A 254 -20.06 -3.71 0.84
CA PRO A 254 -20.95 -3.49 -0.30
C PRO A 254 -20.67 -2.17 -1.03
N ASN A 255 -20.00 -1.22 -0.39
CA ASN A 255 -19.69 0.10 -0.92
C ASN A 255 -18.25 0.21 -1.44
N TYR A 256 -17.49 -0.89 -1.44
CA TYR A 256 -16.16 -0.89 -2.01
C TYR A 256 -16.23 -0.64 -3.53
N TYR A 257 -15.40 0.26 -4.04
CA TYR A 257 -15.46 0.68 -5.45
C TYR A 257 -15.33 -0.50 -6.44
N ASP A 258 -14.64 -1.57 -6.03
CA ASP A 258 -14.47 -2.77 -6.84
C ASP A 258 -15.18 -4.01 -6.23
N ALA A 259 -16.29 -3.79 -5.53
CA ALA A 259 -17.05 -4.85 -4.84
C ALA A 259 -17.44 -6.02 -5.77
N LYS A 260 -17.62 -5.76 -7.08
CA LYS A 260 -17.93 -6.80 -8.08
C LYS A 260 -16.84 -7.87 -8.22
N ASN A 261 -15.60 -7.55 -7.84
CA ASN A 261 -14.45 -8.45 -7.90
C ASN A 261 -14.09 -9.06 -6.52
N VAL A 262 -14.90 -8.80 -5.49
CA VAL A 262 -14.76 -9.42 -4.17
C VAL A 262 -15.58 -10.71 -4.14
N PHE A 263 -14.95 -11.83 -4.50
CA PHE A 263 -15.65 -13.11 -4.64
C PHE A 263 -15.85 -13.84 -3.30
N VAL A 264 -14.90 -13.73 -2.38
CA VAL A 264 -15.03 -14.26 -1.02
C VAL A 264 -15.85 -13.26 -0.21
N GLN A 265 -17.05 -13.66 0.21
CA GLN A 265 -17.97 -12.76 0.90
C GLN A 265 -17.73 -12.69 2.41
N HIS A 266 -17.13 -13.75 2.98
CA HIS A 266 -16.89 -13.87 4.41
C HIS A 266 -15.49 -14.40 4.67
N VAL A 267 -14.78 -13.77 5.60
CA VAL A 267 -13.52 -14.27 6.15
C VAL A 267 -13.70 -14.48 7.65
N VAL A 268 -13.37 -15.69 8.10
CA VAL A 268 -13.47 -16.07 9.52
C VAL A 268 -12.09 -16.48 10.02
N VAL A 269 -11.59 -15.79 11.02
CA VAL A 269 -10.31 -16.10 11.65
C VAL A 269 -10.56 -16.58 13.07
N THR A 270 -10.33 -17.87 13.30
CA THR A 270 -10.47 -18.48 14.63
C THR A 270 -9.14 -18.36 15.38
N TYR A 271 -9.19 -17.88 16.61
CA TYR A 271 -8.01 -17.79 17.46
C TYR A 271 -7.62 -19.19 18.01
N SER A 272 -6.32 -19.47 18.01
CA SER A 272 -5.73 -20.62 18.71
C SER A 272 -4.50 -20.17 19.50
N ASP A 273 -4.35 -20.64 20.73
CA ASP A 273 -3.18 -20.32 21.54
C ASP A 273 -1.90 -21.07 21.11
N GLY A 274 -1.99 -21.89 20.07
CA GLY A 274 -0.87 -22.63 19.46
C GLY A 274 -0.25 -23.73 20.33
N LYS A 275 -0.86 -24.06 21.47
CA LYS A 275 -0.30 -25.09 22.39
C LYS A 275 -0.40 -26.51 21.85
N ASP A 276 -1.43 -26.78 21.04
CA ASP A 276 -1.58 -28.06 20.35
C ASP A 276 -1.20 -27.91 18.86
N PRO A 277 -0.02 -28.35 18.43
CA PRO A 277 0.40 -28.24 17.04
C PRO A 277 -0.51 -28.99 16.06
N ALA A 278 -1.22 -30.02 16.52
CA ALA A 278 -2.10 -30.81 15.66
C ALA A 278 -3.50 -30.19 15.55
N GLN A 279 -3.87 -29.26 16.39
CA GLN A 279 -5.21 -28.65 16.40
C GLN A 279 -5.59 -28.06 15.02
N ASN A 280 -4.74 -27.19 14.51
CA ASN A 280 -4.99 -26.49 13.23
C ASN A 280 -5.13 -27.46 12.07
N PHE A 281 -4.26 -28.47 12.02
CA PHE A 281 -4.33 -29.50 10.98
C PHE A 281 -5.60 -30.35 11.10
N ASN A 282 -5.98 -30.75 12.33
CA ASN A 282 -7.20 -31.52 12.56
C ASN A 282 -8.47 -30.73 12.17
N MET A 283 -8.53 -29.44 12.48
CA MET A 283 -9.63 -28.56 12.07
C MET A 283 -9.74 -28.47 10.54
N PHE A 284 -8.61 -28.38 9.85
CA PHE A 284 -8.59 -28.41 8.38
C PHE A 284 -9.07 -29.76 7.81
N VAL A 285 -8.57 -30.88 8.34
CA VAL A 285 -8.97 -32.22 7.89
C VAL A 285 -10.46 -32.49 8.14
N ASN A 286 -11.00 -31.95 9.24
CA ASN A 286 -12.42 -32.06 9.59
C ASN A 286 -13.31 -31.09 8.79
N GLY A 287 -12.72 -30.19 7.97
CA GLY A 287 -13.47 -29.21 7.21
C GLY A 287 -14.02 -28.04 8.04
N GLU A 288 -13.47 -27.82 9.24
CA GLU A 288 -13.85 -26.71 10.13
C GLU A 288 -13.20 -25.37 9.67
N VAL A 289 -12.07 -25.44 8.98
CA VAL A 289 -11.39 -24.30 8.33
C VAL A 289 -11.00 -24.67 6.89
N THR A 290 -10.93 -23.65 6.02
CA THR A 290 -10.58 -23.83 4.61
C THR A 290 -9.08 -23.73 4.34
N SER A 291 -8.31 -23.22 5.30
CA SER A 291 -6.86 -23.06 5.19
C SER A 291 -6.15 -23.35 6.51
N THR A 292 -4.95 -23.94 6.41
CA THR A 292 -4.08 -24.17 7.56
C THR A 292 -2.61 -24.17 7.13
N THR A 293 -1.73 -23.85 8.09
CA THR A 293 -0.29 -23.95 7.90
C THR A 293 0.19 -25.32 8.43
N VAL A 294 0.93 -26.05 7.60
CA VAL A 294 1.55 -27.34 7.98
C VAL A 294 3.04 -27.11 8.25
N ASN A 295 3.52 -27.58 9.37
CA ASN A 295 4.93 -27.56 9.74
C ASN A 295 5.52 -28.97 9.85
N GLN A 296 6.85 -29.09 10.03
CA GLN A 296 7.56 -30.38 10.07
C GLN A 296 7.23 -31.25 11.30
N SER A 297 6.51 -30.74 12.28
CA SER A 297 6.12 -31.47 13.48
C SER A 297 4.78 -32.21 13.33
N LEU A 298 4.13 -32.09 12.18
CA LEU A 298 2.94 -32.81 11.77
C LEU A 298 3.29 -33.85 10.72
#